data_ca4cacb4536a1e6cfb8316e94fc652ad
#
_entry.id   ca4cacb4536a1e6cfb8316e94fc652ad
#
_cell.length_a   1.000
_cell.length_b   1.000
_cell.length_c   1.000
_cell.angle_alpha   90.00
_cell.angle_beta   90.00
_cell.angle_gamma   90.00
#
_symmetry.space_group_name_H-M   'P 1'
#
loop_
_entity.id
_entity.type
_entity.pdbx_description
1 polymer ?
#
loop_
_entity_poly.entity_id
_entity_poly.type
_entity_poly.pdbx_seq_one_letter_code
_entity_poly.pdbx_strand_id
1 'polypeptide(L)'
;MRVPCLIKWPGHIPAGQDRNGIQSHEDLFVTLAAAAGLPDLKQDLLKGYSMNGTTYKVHLDGYNNLDYWTGASMRSARREIFYYDETDLMAVRVDGWKLDIGVKHHGDWFDEKAYPSVPYITNLLMDPMERVTPDAPGFEYEGRKFFASKLWAPTGAGPFLAAHLKSLEDYPPRQGADTLSMKRAIDQAMRKLENAHGSSN
;
A
#
# COMPACT_ATOMS: atom_id res chain seq x y z
N MET A 1 -10.92 -2.72 3.78
CA MET A 1 -11.49 -3.63 2.76
C MET A 1 -10.80 -4.98 2.88
N ARG A 2 -11.54 -6.10 2.86
CA ARG A 2 -11.01 -7.47 2.87
C ARG A 2 -11.69 -8.26 1.79
N VAL A 3 -10.94 -9.11 1.09
CA VAL A 3 -11.47 -10.04 0.09
C VAL A 3 -11.06 -11.46 0.49
N PRO A 4 -11.93 -12.46 0.26
CA PRO A 4 -11.56 -13.86 0.49
C PRO A 4 -10.47 -14.29 -0.50
N CYS A 5 -9.50 -15.07 -0.01
CA CYS A 5 -8.49 -15.71 -0.83
C CYS A 5 -8.46 -17.19 -0.49
N LEU A 6 -8.67 -18.06 -1.48
CA LEU A 6 -8.64 -19.50 -1.32
C LEU A 6 -7.45 -20.07 -2.09
N ILE A 7 -6.60 -20.81 -1.37
CA ILE A 7 -5.40 -21.41 -1.96
C ILE A 7 -5.45 -22.94 -1.74
N LYS A 8 -5.22 -23.72 -2.78
CA LYS A 8 -5.14 -25.17 -2.70
C LYS A 8 -3.84 -25.64 -3.33
N TRP A 9 -3.01 -26.30 -2.54
CA TRP A 9 -1.77 -26.93 -2.99
C TRP A 9 -1.53 -28.22 -2.21
N PRO A 10 -2.11 -29.36 -2.67
CA PRO A 10 -2.00 -30.63 -1.96
C PRO A 10 -0.56 -31.04 -1.72
N GLY A 11 -0.26 -31.55 -0.53
CA GLY A 11 1.08 -31.94 -0.13
C GLY A 11 1.98 -30.81 0.36
N HIS A 12 1.61 -29.54 0.13
CA HIS A 12 2.38 -28.38 0.54
C HIS A 12 1.62 -27.47 1.52
N ILE A 13 0.34 -27.22 1.26
CA ILE A 13 -0.50 -26.39 2.14
C ILE A 13 -1.48 -27.30 2.87
N PRO A 14 -1.49 -27.29 4.22
CA PRO A 14 -2.45 -28.06 5.00
C PRO A 14 -3.89 -27.64 4.71
N ALA A 15 -4.78 -28.63 4.57
CA ALA A 15 -6.20 -28.37 4.33
C ALA A 15 -6.88 -27.81 5.59
N GLY A 16 -7.97 -27.04 5.40
CA GLY A 16 -8.83 -26.53 6.48
C GLY A 16 -8.17 -25.50 7.38
N GLN A 17 -7.16 -24.78 6.88
CA GLN A 17 -6.50 -23.70 7.64
C GLN A 17 -7.10 -22.35 7.32
N ASP A 18 -7.45 -21.60 8.37
CA ASP A 18 -7.79 -20.18 8.28
C ASP A 18 -6.58 -19.32 8.66
N ARG A 19 -6.20 -18.42 7.77
CA ARG A 19 -5.04 -17.55 7.91
C ARG A 19 -5.48 -16.09 7.79
N ASN A 20 -5.36 -15.32 8.89
CA ASN A 20 -5.83 -13.93 8.99
C ASN A 20 -4.71 -12.89 8.99
N GLY A 21 -3.47 -13.27 8.67
CA GLY A 21 -2.36 -12.33 8.49
C GLY A 21 -2.59 -11.41 7.30
N ILE A 22 -2.01 -10.22 7.36
CA ILE A 22 -2.13 -9.24 6.28
C ILE A 22 -1.43 -9.79 5.04
N GLN A 23 -2.13 -9.76 3.90
CA GLN A 23 -1.60 -10.09 2.59
C GLN A 23 -2.20 -9.12 1.57
N SER A 24 -1.47 -8.86 0.49
CA SER A 24 -1.91 -8.06 -0.64
C SER A 24 -1.78 -8.86 -1.94
N HIS A 25 -2.50 -8.45 -2.98
CA HIS A 25 -2.33 -9.03 -4.32
C HIS A 25 -0.89 -8.92 -4.84
N GLU A 26 -0.16 -7.90 -4.46
CA GLU A 26 1.27 -7.71 -4.79
C GLU A 26 2.13 -8.89 -4.32
N ASP A 27 1.75 -9.55 -3.21
CA ASP A 27 2.48 -10.67 -2.63
C ASP A 27 2.36 -11.94 -3.47
N LEU A 28 1.31 -12.07 -4.27
CA LEU A 28 1.04 -13.27 -5.05
C LEU A 28 2.19 -13.59 -6.02
N PHE A 29 2.68 -12.59 -6.74
CA PHE A 29 3.76 -12.80 -7.71
C PHE A 29 5.03 -13.31 -7.03
N VAL A 30 5.48 -12.65 -5.96
CA VAL A 30 6.70 -13.03 -5.23
C VAL A 30 6.56 -14.40 -4.56
N THR A 31 5.38 -14.69 -3.98
CA THR A 31 5.11 -15.96 -3.32
C THR A 31 5.03 -17.12 -4.32
N LEU A 32 4.36 -16.92 -5.47
CA LEU A 32 4.26 -17.93 -6.50
C LEU A 32 5.61 -18.20 -7.18
N ALA A 33 6.44 -17.16 -7.35
CA ALA A 33 7.82 -17.32 -7.83
C ALA A 33 8.65 -18.18 -6.85
N ALA A 34 8.52 -17.92 -5.54
CA ALA A 34 9.16 -18.77 -4.53
C ALA A 34 8.68 -20.20 -4.56
N ALA A 35 7.36 -20.43 -4.72
CA ALA A 35 6.79 -21.76 -4.88
C ALA A 35 7.30 -22.48 -6.14
N ALA A 36 7.63 -21.73 -7.18
CA ALA A 36 8.25 -22.24 -8.42
C ALA A 36 9.77 -22.44 -8.35
N GLY A 37 10.39 -22.24 -7.17
CA GLY A 37 11.83 -22.46 -6.95
C GLY A 37 12.69 -21.20 -7.09
N LEU A 38 12.10 -20.01 -7.11
CA LEU A 38 12.79 -18.71 -7.17
C LEU A 38 12.52 -17.86 -5.90
N PRO A 39 12.94 -18.31 -4.71
CA PRO A 39 12.63 -17.63 -3.44
C PRO A 39 13.25 -16.24 -3.33
N ASP A 40 14.37 -16.00 -3.99
CA ASP A 40 15.15 -14.76 -3.92
C ASP A 40 14.87 -13.80 -5.10
N LEU A 41 13.88 -14.09 -5.94
CA LEU A 41 13.60 -13.32 -7.16
C LEU A 41 13.51 -11.80 -6.91
N LYS A 42 12.87 -11.38 -5.81
CA LYS A 42 12.77 -9.96 -5.44
C LYS A 42 14.15 -9.32 -5.29
N GLN A 43 15.06 -9.99 -4.61
CA GLN A 43 16.42 -9.50 -4.37
C GLN A 43 17.28 -9.53 -5.64
N ASP A 44 17.11 -10.56 -6.46
CA ASP A 44 17.81 -10.70 -7.71
C ASP A 44 17.40 -9.64 -8.73
N LEU A 45 16.10 -9.30 -8.77
CA LEU A 45 15.59 -8.21 -9.60
C LEU A 45 16.12 -6.83 -9.17
N LEU A 46 16.35 -6.60 -7.89
CA LEU A 46 16.98 -5.35 -7.41
C LEU A 46 18.45 -5.24 -7.89
N LYS A 47 19.16 -6.35 -7.95
CA LYS A 47 20.56 -6.41 -8.45
C LYS A 47 20.64 -6.36 -9.97
N GLY A 48 19.61 -6.85 -10.63
CA GLY A 48 19.54 -7.06 -12.08
C GLY A 48 19.48 -8.55 -12.43
N TYR A 49 18.30 -9.03 -12.78
CA TYR A 49 18.04 -10.41 -13.18
C TYR A 49 18.03 -10.53 -14.70
N SER A 50 18.93 -11.37 -15.23
CA SER A 50 19.03 -11.57 -16.69
C SER A 50 18.22 -12.80 -17.12
N MET A 51 17.31 -12.62 -18.08
CA MET A 51 16.50 -13.69 -18.67
C MET A 51 16.35 -13.43 -20.18
N ASN A 52 16.60 -14.45 -20.97
CA ASN A 52 16.47 -14.39 -22.44
C ASN A 52 17.24 -13.21 -23.08
N GLY A 53 18.45 -12.92 -22.57
CA GLY A 53 19.30 -11.83 -23.09
C GLY A 53 18.89 -10.42 -22.64
N THR A 54 17.84 -10.30 -21.83
CA THR A 54 17.39 -9.01 -21.25
C THR A 54 17.66 -8.99 -19.78
N THR A 55 18.23 -7.89 -19.26
CA THR A 55 18.43 -7.68 -17.83
C THR A 55 17.28 -6.81 -17.27
N TYR A 56 16.61 -7.35 -16.30
CA TYR A 56 15.50 -6.70 -15.58
C TYR A 56 16.03 -6.19 -14.24
N LYS A 57 15.98 -4.88 -14.03
CA LYS A 57 16.24 -4.25 -12.74
C LYS A 57 15.00 -3.51 -12.29
N VAL A 58 14.28 -4.10 -11.35
CA VAL A 58 12.97 -3.60 -10.90
C VAL A 58 12.80 -3.82 -9.40
N HIS A 59 12.04 -2.95 -8.76
CA HIS A 59 11.56 -3.11 -7.40
C HIS A 59 10.18 -3.81 -7.44
N LEU A 60 9.99 -4.78 -6.54
CA LEU A 60 8.69 -5.42 -6.31
C LEU A 60 8.21 -5.07 -4.92
N ASP A 61 6.98 -4.58 -4.78
CA ASP A 61 6.39 -4.24 -3.48
C ASP A 61 5.90 -5.47 -2.71
N GLY A 62 5.73 -6.61 -3.40
CA GLY A 62 5.27 -7.86 -2.82
C GLY A 62 6.25 -8.49 -1.83
N TYR A 63 5.70 -9.27 -0.90
CA TYR A 63 6.42 -10.10 0.07
C TYR A 63 6.24 -11.58 -0.24
N ASN A 64 7.28 -12.39 0.04
CA ASN A 64 7.17 -13.83 -0.05
C ASN A 64 6.45 -14.38 1.19
N ASN A 65 5.24 -14.87 0.99
CA ASN A 65 4.39 -15.45 2.02
C ASN A 65 4.34 -16.99 1.96
N LEU A 66 5.29 -17.65 1.27
CA LEU A 66 5.29 -19.10 1.10
C LEU A 66 5.31 -19.84 2.44
N ASP A 67 6.18 -19.45 3.36
CA ASP A 67 6.27 -20.04 4.70
C ASP A 67 4.97 -19.85 5.50
N TYR A 68 4.32 -18.72 5.33
CA TYR A 68 3.02 -18.46 5.95
C TYR A 68 1.92 -19.34 5.34
N TRP A 69 1.92 -19.59 4.04
CA TRP A 69 0.94 -20.44 3.38
C TRP A 69 1.12 -21.91 3.76
N THR A 70 2.36 -22.40 3.78
CA THR A 70 2.69 -23.80 4.12
C THR A 70 2.57 -24.10 5.61
N GLY A 71 2.56 -23.08 6.46
CA GLY A 71 2.51 -23.25 7.91
C GLY A 71 3.87 -23.27 8.59
N ALA A 72 4.95 -23.07 7.86
CA ALA A 72 6.29 -22.92 8.44
C ALA A 72 6.41 -21.63 9.27
N SER A 73 5.64 -20.59 8.92
CA SER A 73 5.50 -19.37 9.71
C SER A 73 4.06 -19.16 10.17
N MET A 74 3.90 -18.71 11.42
CA MET A 74 2.60 -18.30 11.99
C MET A 74 2.22 -16.86 11.62
N ARG A 75 3.14 -16.09 11.06
CA ARG A 75 2.95 -14.68 10.72
C ARG A 75 3.17 -14.46 9.23
N SER A 76 2.30 -13.61 8.63
CA SER A 76 2.55 -13.08 7.30
C SER A 76 3.84 -12.25 7.28
N ALA A 77 4.52 -12.26 6.15
CA ALA A 77 5.68 -11.42 5.92
C ALA A 77 5.31 -9.94 5.77
N ARG A 78 4.05 -9.64 5.39
CA ARG A 78 3.54 -8.28 5.24
C ARG A 78 2.97 -7.77 6.54
N ARG A 79 3.28 -6.53 6.88
CA ARG A 79 2.71 -5.81 8.03
C ARG A 79 1.99 -4.54 7.64
N GLU A 80 2.31 -3.95 6.47
CA GLU A 80 1.81 -2.67 6.01
C GLU A 80 1.01 -2.79 4.71
N ILE A 81 0.12 -1.82 4.49
CA ILE A 81 -0.58 -1.59 3.22
C ILE A 81 -0.62 -0.09 2.99
N PHE A 82 -0.26 0.34 1.79
CA PHE A 82 -0.38 1.71 1.33
C PHE A 82 -1.63 1.86 0.47
N TYR A 83 -2.45 2.86 0.77
CA TYR A 83 -3.69 3.13 0.05
C TYR A 83 -3.51 4.36 -0.80
N TYR A 84 -3.74 4.20 -2.08
CA TYR A 84 -3.64 5.27 -3.06
C TYR A 84 -5.00 5.60 -3.63
N ASP A 85 -5.22 6.88 -3.89
CA ASP A 85 -6.28 7.36 -4.75
C ASP A 85 -5.61 8.03 -5.96
N GLU A 86 -5.60 7.33 -7.07
CA GLU A 86 -4.78 7.61 -8.25
C GLU A 86 -3.27 7.56 -7.90
N THR A 87 -2.59 8.71 -7.83
CA THR A 87 -1.17 8.84 -7.47
C THR A 87 -0.95 9.40 -6.07
N ASP A 88 -2.03 9.77 -5.37
CA ASP A 88 -1.93 10.36 -4.04
C ASP A 88 -1.97 9.28 -2.97
N LEU A 89 -0.97 9.26 -2.11
CA LEU A 89 -0.99 8.41 -0.92
C LEU A 89 -2.02 8.97 0.07
N MET A 90 -3.11 8.23 0.24
CA MET A 90 -4.23 8.64 1.09
C MET A 90 -4.16 8.04 2.49
N ALA A 91 -3.67 6.82 2.61
CA ALA A 91 -3.54 6.20 3.93
C ALA A 91 -2.41 5.17 3.97
N VAL A 92 -1.93 4.90 5.17
CA VAL A 92 -1.05 3.78 5.48
C VAL A 92 -1.63 2.95 6.62
N ARG A 93 -1.65 1.65 6.44
CA ARG A 93 -1.97 0.68 7.49
C ARG A 93 -0.71 -0.02 7.93
N VAL A 94 -0.51 -0.14 9.24
CA VAL A 94 0.52 -1.01 9.83
C VAL A 94 -0.14 -1.86 10.91
N ASP A 95 -0.09 -3.17 10.72
CA ASP A 95 -0.77 -4.14 11.59
C ASP A 95 -2.27 -3.80 11.76
N GLY A 96 -2.70 -3.51 12.99
CA GLY A 96 -4.08 -3.15 13.33
C GLY A 96 -4.39 -1.65 13.27
N TRP A 97 -3.43 -0.81 12.88
CA TRP A 97 -3.58 0.65 12.86
C TRP A 97 -3.59 1.17 11.44
N LYS A 98 -4.54 2.05 11.13
CA LYS A 98 -4.61 2.80 9.87
C LYS A 98 -4.48 4.28 10.17
N LEU A 99 -3.69 4.96 9.35
CA LEU A 99 -3.49 6.40 9.38
C LEU A 99 -3.98 6.97 8.06
N ASP A 100 -5.01 7.78 8.09
CA ASP A 100 -5.54 8.49 6.93
C ASP A 100 -4.84 9.83 6.78
N ILE A 101 -3.99 9.94 5.77
CA ILE A 101 -3.22 11.15 5.43
C ILE A 101 -4.08 12.10 4.62
N GLY A 102 -4.93 11.55 3.76
CA GLY A 102 -5.92 12.25 2.98
C GLY A 102 -7.28 11.60 3.12
N VAL A 103 -8.35 12.38 3.04
CA VAL A 103 -9.73 11.90 3.16
C VAL A 103 -10.62 12.51 2.08
N LYS A 104 -11.69 11.79 1.75
CA LYS A 104 -12.86 12.30 1.02
C LYS A 104 -14.04 12.24 1.98
N HIS A 105 -14.64 13.38 2.30
CA HIS A 105 -15.60 13.49 3.39
C HIS A 105 -16.87 12.66 3.21
N HIS A 106 -17.41 12.59 2.00
CA HIS A 106 -18.63 11.81 1.75
C HIS A 106 -18.31 10.46 1.10
N GLY A 107 -17.04 10.19 0.76
CA GLY A 107 -16.62 8.97 0.05
C GLY A 107 -17.14 8.88 -1.37
N ASP A 108 -17.58 9.99 -1.94
CA ASP A 108 -18.04 10.09 -3.33
C ASP A 108 -16.83 10.20 -4.27
N TRP A 109 -17.04 9.76 -5.49
CA TRP A 109 -16.06 9.88 -6.57
C TRP A 109 -15.70 11.34 -6.89
N PHE A 110 -16.68 12.24 -6.76
CA PHE A 110 -16.54 13.67 -7.04
C PHE A 110 -16.06 14.51 -5.87
N ASP A 111 -15.88 13.90 -4.69
CA ASP A 111 -15.39 14.62 -3.52
C ASP A 111 -13.95 15.12 -3.71
N GLU A 112 -13.71 16.30 -3.21
CA GLU A 112 -12.36 16.84 -3.11
C GLU A 112 -11.54 16.07 -2.06
N LYS A 113 -10.25 15.90 -2.35
CA LYS A 113 -9.29 15.33 -1.39
C LYS A 113 -8.92 16.40 -0.37
N ALA A 114 -9.20 16.15 0.88
CA ALA A 114 -8.78 16.97 2.02
C ALA A 114 -7.58 16.32 2.72
N TYR A 115 -6.61 17.13 3.11
CA TYR A 115 -5.41 16.67 3.83
C TYR A 115 -5.41 17.29 5.22
N PRO A 116 -5.81 16.53 6.26
CA PRO A 116 -5.83 17.02 7.61
C PRO A 116 -4.41 17.33 8.10
N SER A 117 -4.26 18.36 8.94
CA SER A 117 -2.97 18.75 9.52
C SER A 117 -2.31 17.64 10.35
N VAL A 118 -3.12 16.73 10.88
CA VAL A 118 -2.68 15.52 11.58
C VAL A 118 -3.48 14.36 11.01
N PRO A 119 -2.83 13.25 10.60
CA PRO A 119 -3.53 12.10 10.05
C PRO A 119 -4.58 11.54 11.02
N TYR A 120 -5.73 11.12 10.52
CA TYR A 120 -6.70 10.40 11.35
C TYR A 120 -6.18 9.01 11.66
N ILE A 121 -6.48 8.53 12.86
CA ILE A 121 -5.97 7.25 13.38
C ILE A 121 -7.16 6.33 13.65
N THR A 122 -7.16 5.16 13.01
CA THR A 122 -8.18 4.15 13.22
C THR A 122 -7.53 2.86 13.73
N ASN A 123 -8.09 2.29 14.78
CA ASN A 123 -7.75 0.94 15.23
C ASN A 123 -8.71 -0.06 14.55
N LEU A 124 -8.22 -0.76 13.54
CA LEU A 124 -9.02 -1.69 12.74
C LEU A 124 -9.47 -2.95 13.48
N LEU A 125 -8.92 -3.23 14.66
CA LEU A 125 -9.40 -4.31 15.54
C LEU A 125 -10.61 -3.87 16.36
N MET A 126 -10.68 -2.59 16.73
CA MET A 126 -11.79 -2.00 17.49
C MET A 126 -12.89 -1.50 16.56
N ASP A 127 -12.51 -0.93 15.42
CA ASP A 127 -13.42 -0.40 14.40
C ASP A 127 -13.06 -0.95 13.00
N PRO A 128 -13.38 -2.22 12.72
CA PRO A 128 -13.05 -2.85 11.43
C PRO A 128 -13.81 -2.28 10.24
N MET A 129 -14.88 -1.52 10.49
CA MET A 129 -15.70 -0.88 9.47
C MET A 129 -15.37 0.60 9.29
N GLU A 130 -14.40 1.12 10.04
CA GLU A 130 -13.95 2.52 9.96
C GLU A 130 -15.12 3.52 10.10
N ARG A 131 -16.00 3.29 11.10
CA ARG A 131 -17.20 4.11 11.32
C ARG A 131 -16.95 5.39 12.09
N VAL A 132 -15.85 5.44 12.84
CA VAL A 132 -15.46 6.63 13.61
C VAL A 132 -14.65 7.53 12.71
N THR A 133 -15.34 8.25 11.82
CA THR A 133 -14.76 9.24 10.91
C THR A 133 -15.02 10.65 11.44
N PRO A 134 -14.30 11.67 10.94
CA PRO A 134 -14.55 13.07 11.34
C PRO A 134 -15.98 13.55 11.16
N ASP A 135 -16.69 12.98 10.18
CA ASP A 135 -18.09 13.32 9.87
C ASP A 135 -19.10 12.47 10.67
N ALA A 136 -18.60 11.50 11.46
CA ALA A 136 -19.48 10.65 12.25
C ALA A 136 -20.08 11.40 13.44
N PRO A 137 -21.35 11.20 13.77
CA PRO A 137 -21.96 11.75 14.96
C PRO A 137 -21.15 11.38 16.22
N GLY A 138 -20.82 12.38 17.04
CA GLY A 138 -20.05 12.17 18.27
C GLY A 138 -18.52 12.18 18.09
N PHE A 139 -18.00 12.28 16.86
CA PHE A 139 -16.55 12.39 16.64
C PHE A 139 -15.93 13.57 17.39
N GLU A 140 -16.61 14.71 17.46
CA GLU A 140 -16.16 15.92 18.14
C GLU A 140 -15.73 15.68 19.60
N TYR A 141 -16.36 14.74 20.27
CA TYR A 141 -16.05 14.44 21.67
C TYR A 141 -15.26 13.12 21.83
N GLU A 142 -15.83 11.99 21.45
CA GLU A 142 -15.21 10.68 21.69
C GLU A 142 -14.09 10.37 20.71
N GLY A 143 -14.26 10.76 19.43
CA GLY A 143 -13.24 10.59 18.41
C GLY A 143 -11.98 11.39 18.71
N ARG A 144 -12.12 12.65 19.12
CA ARG A 144 -10.98 13.49 19.50
C ARG A 144 -10.25 13.00 20.75
N LYS A 145 -10.98 12.48 21.75
CA LYS A 145 -10.36 11.85 22.92
C LYS A 145 -9.56 10.62 22.55
N PHE A 146 -10.15 9.73 21.75
CA PHE A 146 -9.47 8.54 21.25
C PHE A 146 -8.19 8.95 20.52
N PHE A 147 -8.31 9.89 19.57
CA PHE A 147 -7.21 10.41 18.80
C PHE A 147 -6.09 10.96 19.68
N ALA A 148 -6.40 11.85 20.60
CA ALA A 148 -5.43 12.45 21.53
C ALA A 148 -4.70 11.38 22.37
N SER A 149 -5.41 10.32 22.78
CA SER A 149 -4.83 9.21 23.56
C SER A 149 -3.94 8.28 22.73
N LYS A 150 -4.00 8.33 21.39
CA LYS A 150 -3.32 7.43 20.46
C LYS A 150 -2.31 8.14 19.53
N LEU A 151 -1.90 9.36 19.84
CA LEU A 151 -0.90 10.11 19.06
C LEU A 151 0.45 9.40 18.88
N TRP A 152 0.72 8.38 19.67
CA TRP A 152 1.90 7.53 19.51
C TRP A 152 1.80 6.55 18.33
N ALA A 153 0.59 6.18 17.89
CA ALA A 153 0.38 5.17 16.85
C ALA A 153 1.03 5.54 15.50
N PRO A 154 1.01 6.81 15.04
CA PRO A 154 1.72 7.23 13.83
C PRO A 154 3.21 6.93 13.82
N THR A 155 3.87 6.93 14.98
CA THR A 155 5.33 6.70 15.06
C THR A 155 5.72 5.31 14.57
N GLY A 156 4.85 4.31 14.74
CA GLY A 156 5.05 2.95 14.24
C GLY A 156 4.99 2.83 12.71
N ALA A 157 4.33 3.76 12.03
CA ALA A 157 4.22 3.77 10.57
C ALA A 157 5.40 4.48 9.87
N GLY A 158 6.12 5.33 10.59
CA GLY A 158 7.21 6.14 10.03
C GLY A 158 8.26 5.35 9.25
N PRO A 159 8.83 4.27 9.79
CA PRO A 159 9.83 3.48 9.08
C PRO A 159 9.30 2.85 7.77
N PHE A 160 8.05 2.35 7.78
CA PHE A 160 7.42 1.76 6.59
C PHE A 160 7.17 2.83 5.52
N LEU A 161 6.67 3.99 5.93
CA LEU A 161 6.42 5.11 5.02
C LEU A 161 7.74 5.62 4.42
N ALA A 162 8.78 5.79 5.22
CA ALA A 162 10.09 6.23 4.74
C ALA A 162 10.69 5.23 3.74
N ALA A 163 10.60 3.92 4.02
CA ALA A 163 11.08 2.88 3.11
C ALA A 163 10.30 2.88 1.78
N HIS A 164 8.99 3.06 1.86
CA HIS A 164 8.12 3.11 0.69
C HIS A 164 8.43 4.34 -0.18
N LEU A 165 8.51 5.53 0.41
CA LEU A 165 8.86 6.76 -0.32
C LEU A 165 10.24 6.66 -0.96
N LYS A 166 11.20 6.07 -0.24
CA LYS A 166 12.53 5.82 -0.81
C LYS A 166 12.49 4.85 -1.99
N SER A 167 11.65 3.82 -1.94
CA SER A 167 11.51 2.89 -3.07
C SER A 167 10.94 3.58 -4.32
N LEU A 168 10.03 4.54 -4.15
CA LEU A 168 9.50 5.36 -5.24
C LEU A 168 10.54 6.34 -5.82
N GLU A 169 11.46 6.83 -4.97
CA GLU A 169 12.58 7.66 -5.41
C GLU A 169 13.62 6.85 -6.20
N ASP A 170 14.01 5.68 -5.65
CA ASP A 170 15.02 4.79 -6.26
C ASP A 170 14.48 4.10 -7.55
N TYR A 171 13.17 3.84 -7.61
CA TYR A 171 12.48 3.16 -8.72
C TYR A 171 11.19 3.91 -9.09
N PRO A 172 11.30 5.08 -9.72
CA PRO A 172 10.13 5.89 -10.05
C PRO A 172 9.17 5.14 -11.01
N PRO A 173 7.86 5.35 -10.89
CA PRO A 173 6.88 4.77 -11.78
C PRO A 173 7.20 5.10 -13.24
N ARG A 174 7.22 4.09 -14.11
CA ARG A 174 7.51 4.27 -15.54
C ARG A 174 6.36 4.90 -16.31
N GLN A 175 5.15 4.75 -15.81
CA GLN A 175 3.93 5.35 -16.34
C GLN A 175 3.25 6.13 -15.22
N GLY A 176 2.80 7.35 -15.52
CA GLY A 176 1.86 8.05 -14.65
C GLY A 176 0.53 7.28 -14.64
N ALA A 177 -0.20 7.34 -13.52
CA ALA A 177 -1.56 6.84 -13.49
C ALA A 177 -2.40 7.62 -14.51
N ASP A 178 -3.20 6.90 -15.30
CA ASP A 178 -4.26 7.54 -16.08
C ASP A 178 -5.25 8.15 -15.08
N THR A 179 -5.34 9.48 -15.11
CA THR A 179 -6.17 10.21 -14.17
C THR A 179 -7.37 10.84 -14.89
N LEU A 180 -8.53 10.72 -14.26
CA LEU A 180 -9.72 11.47 -14.65
C LEU A 180 -9.72 12.90 -14.09
N SER A 181 -8.74 13.26 -13.26
CA SER A 181 -8.61 14.60 -12.71
C SER A 181 -8.19 15.60 -13.79
N MET A 182 -9.08 16.49 -14.15
CA MET A 182 -8.81 17.57 -15.10
C MET A 182 -7.61 18.44 -14.68
N LYS A 183 -7.48 18.73 -13.38
CA LYS A 183 -6.36 19.49 -12.84
C LYS A 183 -5.02 18.81 -13.15
N ARG A 184 -4.91 17.50 -12.90
CA ARG A 184 -3.68 16.76 -13.21
C ARG A 184 -3.40 16.67 -14.71
N ALA A 185 -4.44 16.51 -15.54
CA ALA A 185 -4.28 16.53 -16.98
C ALA A 185 -3.71 17.88 -17.46
N ILE A 186 -4.18 18.98 -16.89
CA ILE A 186 -3.66 20.35 -17.17
C ILE A 186 -2.21 20.47 -16.66
N ASP A 187 -1.92 20.07 -15.44
CA ASP A 187 -0.56 20.13 -14.85
C ASP A 187 0.44 19.30 -15.66
N GLN A 188 0.05 18.12 -16.12
CA GLN A 188 0.87 17.28 -16.98
C GLN A 188 1.09 17.93 -18.37
N ALA A 189 0.07 18.53 -18.94
CA ALA A 189 0.18 19.26 -20.21
C ALA A 189 1.11 20.47 -20.09
N MET A 190 0.99 21.22 -18.99
CA MET A 190 1.87 22.38 -18.72
C MET A 190 3.33 21.96 -18.57
N ARG A 191 3.63 20.92 -17.80
CA ARG A 191 5.00 20.38 -17.65
C ARG A 191 5.58 19.89 -18.99
N LYS A 192 4.77 19.28 -19.85
CA LYS A 192 5.22 18.87 -21.19
C LYS A 192 5.57 20.07 -22.06
N LEU A 193 4.80 21.15 -21.99
CA LEU A 193 5.08 22.38 -22.72
C LEU A 193 6.36 23.07 -22.21
N GLU A 194 6.54 23.15 -20.89
CA GLU A 194 7.75 23.71 -20.27
C GLU A 194 9.01 22.95 -20.71
N ASN A 195 8.96 21.61 -20.66
CA ASN A 195 10.07 20.76 -21.10
C ASN A 195 10.37 20.89 -22.60
N ALA A 196 9.35 21.09 -23.44
CA ALA A 196 9.54 21.31 -24.88
C ALA A 196 10.20 22.66 -25.20
N HIS A 197 9.91 23.70 -24.41
CA HIS A 197 10.53 25.02 -24.58
C HIS A 197 11.95 25.07 -23.96
N GLY A 198 12.23 24.31 -22.92
CA GLY A 198 13.56 24.24 -22.28
C GLY A 198 14.59 23.45 -23.08
N SER A 199 14.19 22.62 -24.05
CA SER A 199 15.10 21.85 -24.92
C SER A 199 15.49 22.59 -26.23
N SER A 200 15.03 23.84 -26.43
CA SER A 200 15.27 24.63 -27.63
C SER A 200 16.28 25.76 -27.45
N ASN A 201 17.05 25.77 -26.35
CA ASN A 201 18.13 26.70 -26.09
C ASN A 201 19.49 26.00 -26.01
#